data_41146d40ea7583ea7dd0b1c1ea53ce22
#
_entry.id   41146d40ea7583ea7dd0b1c1ea53ce22
#
_cell.length_a   1.000
_cell.length_b   1.000
_cell.length_c   1.000
_cell.angle_alpha   90.00
_cell.angle_beta   90.00
_cell.angle_gamma   90.00
#
_symmetry.space_group_name_H-M   'P 1'
#
loop_
_entity.id
_entity.type
_entity.pdbx_description
1 polymer ?
#
loop_
_entity_poly.entity_id
_entity_poly.type
_entity_poly.pdbx_seq_one_letter_code
_entity_poly.pdbx_strand_id
1 'polypeptide(L)'
;MLQGFHHIAINCADIDKSIAFYTAIGGTVYRTWGEGKSRACMIGFGKENYLELFASGTPGRPADQNIVHFAFRSTDTAADFAKAIAAGAVETKPVADFTIPSKPEPLAIRFAFCRGLDGEIIEFFQVM
;
A
#
# COMPACT_ATOMS: atom_id res chain seq x y z
N MET A 1 4.28 16.92 5.90
CA MET A 1 5.59 16.67 5.23
C MET A 1 5.67 15.20 4.85
N LEU A 2 6.08 14.93 3.63
CA LEU A 2 6.38 13.55 3.23
C LEU A 2 7.63 13.06 3.93
N GLN A 3 7.61 11.78 4.36
CA GLN A 3 8.71 11.15 5.10
C GLN A 3 9.23 9.90 4.38
N GLY A 4 9.18 9.91 3.06
CA GLY A 4 9.59 8.79 2.23
C GLY A 4 8.43 7.87 1.86
N PHE A 5 8.75 6.69 1.37
CA PHE A 5 7.76 5.68 1.04
C PHE A 5 7.27 4.95 2.29
N HIS A 6 6.01 4.57 2.27
CA HIS A 6 5.44 3.68 3.28
C HIS A 6 5.40 2.23 2.77
N HIS A 7 4.83 2.02 1.60
CA HIS A 7 4.75 0.68 1.04
C HIS A 7 4.70 0.68 -0.49
N ILE A 8 5.01 -0.48 -1.05
CA ILE A 8 4.73 -0.83 -2.44
C ILE A 8 3.70 -1.94 -2.40
N ALA A 9 2.64 -1.83 -3.20
CA ALA A 9 1.58 -2.82 -3.25
C ALA A 9 1.69 -3.67 -4.52
N ILE A 10 1.63 -4.99 -4.34
CA ILE A 10 1.69 -5.95 -5.45
C ILE A 10 0.55 -6.97 -5.37
N ASN A 11 0.13 -7.47 -6.52
CA ASN A 11 -0.79 -8.59 -6.63
C ASN A 11 -0.01 -9.90 -6.66
N CYS A 12 -0.47 -10.89 -5.89
CA CYS A 12 0.13 -12.22 -5.80
C CYS A 12 -0.83 -13.26 -6.36
N ALA A 13 -0.32 -14.16 -7.20
CA ALA A 13 -1.10 -15.30 -7.67
C ALA A 13 -1.39 -16.29 -6.54
N ASP A 14 -0.44 -16.46 -5.63
CA ASP A 14 -0.54 -17.27 -4.41
C ASP A 14 0.07 -16.49 -3.25
N ILE A 15 -0.80 -15.84 -2.46
CA ILE A 15 -0.34 -14.97 -1.37
C ILE A 15 0.41 -15.74 -0.28
N ASP A 16 0.05 -17.00 0.00
CA ASP A 16 0.75 -17.79 1.01
C ASP A 16 2.19 -18.08 0.61
N LYS A 17 2.42 -18.39 -0.67
CA LYS A 17 3.78 -18.57 -1.19
C LYS A 17 4.57 -17.26 -1.15
N SER A 18 3.94 -16.13 -1.46
CA SER A 18 4.59 -14.82 -1.40
C SER A 18 4.94 -14.42 0.02
N ILE A 19 4.04 -14.66 0.99
CA ILE A 19 4.33 -14.42 2.42
C ILE A 19 5.52 -15.27 2.87
N ALA A 20 5.53 -16.56 2.52
CA ALA A 20 6.64 -17.45 2.86
C ALA A 20 7.96 -16.98 2.24
N PHE A 21 7.93 -16.56 0.98
CA PHE A 21 9.11 -16.04 0.28
C PHE A 21 9.68 -14.79 0.97
N TYR A 22 8.84 -13.77 1.19
CA TYR A 22 9.30 -12.50 1.76
C TYR A 22 9.71 -12.62 3.22
N THR A 23 9.08 -13.51 4.00
CA THR A 23 9.52 -13.78 5.37
C THR A 23 10.84 -14.55 5.40
N ALA A 24 11.07 -15.46 4.45
CA ALA A 24 12.32 -16.19 4.35
C ALA A 24 13.53 -15.29 4.04
N ILE A 25 13.32 -14.19 3.32
CA ILE A 25 14.40 -13.25 2.98
C ILE A 25 14.54 -12.09 3.97
N GLY A 26 13.85 -12.15 5.11
CA GLY A 26 14.03 -11.20 6.21
C GLY A 26 12.85 -10.34 6.56
N GLY A 27 11.72 -10.47 5.86
CA GLY A 27 10.50 -9.74 6.18
C GLY A 27 9.79 -10.31 7.40
N THR A 28 9.00 -9.48 8.06
CA THR A 28 8.16 -9.85 9.20
C THR A 28 6.73 -9.44 8.92
N VAL A 29 5.76 -10.32 9.13
CA VAL A 29 4.34 -9.99 8.98
C VAL A 29 3.99 -8.88 9.96
N TYR A 30 3.50 -7.77 9.43
CA TYR A 30 3.09 -6.60 10.19
C TYR A 30 1.58 -6.61 10.46
N ARG A 31 0.78 -6.77 9.40
CA ARG A 31 -0.69 -6.79 9.46
C ARG A 31 -1.24 -7.75 8.42
N THR A 32 -2.37 -8.37 8.72
CA THR A 32 -3.14 -9.17 7.75
C THR A 32 -4.61 -8.79 7.84
N TRP A 33 -5.32 -8.85 6.70
CA TRP A 33 -6.77 -8.61 6.66
C TRP A 33 -7.39 -9.27 5.43
N GLY A 34 -8.73 -9.30 5.39
CA GLY A 34 -9.50 -9.85 4.28
C GLY A 34 -9.51 -11.37 4.21
N GLU A 35 -10.29 -11.89 3.27
CA GLU A 35 -10.46 -13.32 3.02
C GLU A 35 -10.52 -13.60 1.50
N GLY A 36 -10.15 -14.82 1.10
CA GLY A 36 -10.17 -15.22 -0.29
C GLY A 36 -9.33 -14.27 -1.16
N LYS A 37 -9.90 -13.80 -2.26
CA LYS A 37 -9.23 -12.86 -3.18
C LYS A 37 -9.07 -11.44 -2.61
N SER A 38 -9.78 -11.12 -1.55
CA SER A 38 -9.62 -9.84 -0.85
C SER A 38 -8.59 -9.90 0.27
N ARG A 39 -7.98 -11.06 0.48
CA ARG A 39 -6.96 -11.25 1.50
C ARG A 39 -5.73 -10.42 1.19
N ALA A 40 -5.20 -9.78 2.23
CA ALA A 40 -4.01 -8.95 2.14
C ALA A 40 -3.06 -9.19 3.31
N CYS A 41 -1.80 -8.89 3.10
CA CYS A 41 -0.75 -8.98 4.11
C CYS A 41 0.25 -7.87 3.91
N MET A 42 0.56 -7.14 4.97
CA MET A 42 1.62 -6.14 4.96
C MET A 42 2.84 -6.71 5.68
N ILE A 43 3.98 -6.74 4.98
CA ILE A 43 5.25 -7.27 5.47
C ILE A 43 6.22 -6.13 5.69
N GLY A 44 6.82 -6.06 6.87
CA GLY A 44 7.80 -5.04 7.24
C GLY A 44 9.23 -5.52 7.04
N PHE A 45 10.09 -4.61 6.56
CA PHE A 45 11.52 -4.84 6.36
C PHE A 45 12.38 -3.92 7.24
N GLY A 46 11.83 -3.50 8.37
CA GLY A 46 12.49 -2.59 9.30
C GLY A 46 12.31 -1.12 8.93
N LYS A 47 12.50 -0.24 9.91
CA LYS A 47 12.42 1.22 9.74
C LYS A 47 11.16 1.68 8.98
N GLU A 48 10.02 1.03 9.26
CA GLU A 48 8.73 1.40 8.65
C GLU A 48 8.72 1.36 7.11
N ASN A 49 9.41 0.39 6.54
CA ASN A 49 9.35 0.08 5.12
C ASN A 49 8.53 -1.19 4.92
N TYR A 50 7.51 -1.14 4.08
CA TYR A 50 6.56 -2.23 3.94
C TYR A 50 6.36 -2.64 2.49
N LEU A 51 5.98 -3.91 2.32
CA LEU A 51 5.42 -4.45 1.11
C LEU A 51 3.99 -4.90 1.41
N GLU A 52 3.02 -4.43 0.62
CA GLU A 52 1.62 -4.81 0.76
C GLU A 52 1.26 -5.84 -0.30
N LEU A 53 0.89 -7.03 0.13
CA LEU A 53 0.55 -8.15 -0.73
C LEU A 53 -0.97 -8.31 -0.82
N PHE A 54 -1.50 -8.45 -2.02
CA PHE A 54 -2.91 -8.74 -2.28
C PHE A 54 -3.05 -10.09 -2.98
N ALA A 55 -4.09 -10.87 -2.60
CA ALA A 55 -4.37 -12.19 -3.16
C ALA A 55 -5.10 -12.14 -4.52
N SER A 56 -5.13 -10.99 -5.18
CA SER A 56 -5.89 -10.76 -6.42
C SER A 56 -5.08 -10.92 -7.71
N GLY A 57 -3.87 -11.49 -7.61
CA GLY A 57 -3.03 -11.75 -8.78
C GLY A 57 -3.53 -12.92 -9.61
N THR A 58 -3.10 -12.96 -10.87
CA THR A 58 -3.41 -14.03 -11.82
C THR A 58 -2.12 -14.76 -12.19
N PRO A 59 -2.08 -16.10 -12.15
CA PRO A 59 -0.92 -16.85 -12.59
C PRO A 59 -0.51 -16.48 -14.04
N GLY A 60 0.79 -16.35 -14.28
CA GLY A 60 1.33 -16.03 -15.60
C GLY A 60 1.20 -14.58 -16.04
N ARG A 61 0.70 -13.69 -15.19
CA ARG A 61 0.64 -12.26 -15.48
C ARG A 61 2.05 -11.68 -15.63
N PRO A 62 2.31 -10.81 -16.63
CA PRO A 62 3.60 -10.13 -16.73
C PRO A 62 3.97 -9.40 -15.44
N ALA A 63 5.24 -9.45 -15.06
CA ALA A 63 5.74 -8.91 -13.79
C ALA A 63 5.43 -7.42 -13.59
N ASP A 64 5.51 -6.62 -14.65
CA ASP A 64 5.23 -5.18 -14.62
C ASP A 64 3.76 -4.84 -14.39
N GLN A 65 2.85 -5.82 -14.52
CA GLN A 65 1.41 -5.64 -14.26
C GLN A 65 1.00 -6.03 -12.84
N ASN A 66 1.93 -6.46 -12.00
CA ASN A 66 1.65 -6.88 -10.64
C ASN A 66 1.77 -5.75 -9.62
N ILE A 67 2.44 -4.65 -9.96
CA ILE A 67 2.52 -3.47 -9.09
C ILE A 67 1.19 -2.73 -9.12
N VAL A 68 0.56 -2.57 -7.96
CA VAL A 68 -0.74 -1.90 -7.82
C VAL A 68 -0.57 -0.40 -7.62
N HIS A 69 0.22 -0.01 -6.63
CA HIS A 69 0.54 1.37 -6.32
C HIS A 69 1.80 1.45 -5.46
N PHE A 70 2.30 2.64 -5.27
CA PHE A 70 3.22 2.95 -4.19
C PHE A 70 2.63 4.02 -3.29
N ALA A 71 3.03 4.02 -2.02
CA ALA A 71 2.52 4.95 -1.03
C ALA A 71 3.64 5.78 -0.41
N PHE A 72 3.40 7.08 -0.33
CA PHE A 72 4.23 7.97 0.48
C PHE A 72 3.75 7.96 1.92
N ARG A 73 4.70 7.91 2.86
CA ARG A 73 4.40 8.17 4.27
C ARG A 73 4.20 9.66 4.46
N SER A 74 3.09 10.03 5.07
CA SER A 74 2.75 11.41 5.33
C SER A 74 2.50 11.66 6.82
N THR A 75 2.81 12.84 7.29
CA THR A 75 2.41 13.34 8.62
C THR A 75 1.20 14.28 8.54
N ASP A 76 0.85 14.72 7.33
CA ASP A 76 -0.33 15.54 7.05
C ASP A 76 -0.81 15.23 5.64
N THR A 77 -1.62 14.19 5.53
CA THR A 77 -2.13 13.71 4.24
C THR A 77 -2.89 14.79 3.47
N ALA A 78 -3.66 15.61 4.15
CA ALA A 78 -4.44 16.67 3.48
C ALA A 78 -3.53 17.70 2.81
N ALA A 79 -2.52 18.18 3.52
CA ALA A 79 -1.58 19.16 2.98
C ALA A 79 -0.71 18.57 1.86
N ASP A 80 -0.20 17.35 2.05
CA ASP A 80 0.66 16.71 1.05
C ASP A 80 -0.12 16.35 -0.22
N PHE A 81 -1.37 15.88 -0.07
CA PHE A 81 -2.25 15.59 -1.20
C PHE A 81 -2.58 16.87 -1.99
N ALA A 82 -2.90 17.97 -1.29
CA ALA A 82 -3.17 19.24 -1.95
C ALA A 82 -1.97 19.74 -2.79
N LYS A 83 -0.75 19.53 -2.29
CA LYS A 83 0.47 19.85 -3.06
C LYS A 83 0.58 19.02 -4.33
N ALA A 84 0.27 17.73 -4.26
CA ALA A 84 0.31 16.85 -5.43
C ALA A 84 -0.71 17.28 -6.48
N ILE A 85 -1.94 17.60 -6.07
CA ILE A 85 -2.99 18.11 -6.98
C ILE A 85 -2.55 19.42 -7.61
N ALA A 86 -2.00 20.35 -6.84
CA ALA A 86 -1.49 21.63 -7.36
C ALA A 86 -0.33 21.41 -8.35
N ALA A 87 0.44 20.35 -8.19
CA ALA A 87 1.55 20.00 -9.08
C ALA A 87 1.12 19.26 -10.36
N GLY A 88 -0.17 18.92 -10.50
CA GLY A 88 -0.70 18.30 -11.71
C GLY A 88 -1.22 16.88 -11.56
N ALA A 89 -1.22 16.32 -10.38
CA ALA A 89 -1.83 15.01 -10.13
C ALA A 89 -3.36 15.08 -10.27
N VAL A 90 -3.97 13.96 -10.65
CA VAL A 90 -5.43 13.84 -10.79
C VAL A 90 -5.98 13.02 -9.62
N GLU A 91 -6.88 13.61 -8.83
CA GLU A 91 -7.53 12.92 -7.72
C GLU A 91 -8.31 11.69 -8.21
N THR A 92 -8.16 10.57 -7.52
CA THR A 92 -8.97 9.36 -7.71
C THR A 92 -9.73 8.96 -6.46
N LYS A 93 -9.18 9.23 -5.26
CA LYS A 93 -9.88 9.13 -3.98
C LYS A 93 -9.51 10.32 -3.10
N PRO A 94 -10.51 11.07 -2.60
CA PRO A 94 -10.24 12.20 -1.71
C PRO A 94 -9.66 11.73 -0.37
N VAL A 95 -9.13 12.68 0.39
CA VAL A 95 -8.63 12.41 1.74
C VAL A 95 -9.77 11.86 2.61
N ALA A 96 -9.52 10.73 3.26
CA ALA A 96 -10.50 10.08 4.11
C ALA A 96 -9.79 9.33 5.26
N ASP A 97 -10.52 9.15 6.36
CA ASP A 97 -10.09 8.29 7.45
C ASP A 97 -10.69 6.91 7.27
N PHE A 98 -9.91 5.90 7.58
CA PHE A 98 -10.34 4.52 7.52
C PHE A 98 -9.59 3.70 8.58
N THR A 99 -10.29 2.72 9.15
CA THR A 99 -9.65 1.74 10.02
C THR A 99 -9.59 0.42 9.29
N ILE A 100 -8.37 0.01 8.90
CA ILE A 100 -8.15 -1.29 8.29
C ILE A 100 -8.44 -2.35 9.35
N PRO A 101 -9.36 -3.31 9.10
CA PRO A 101 -9.68 -4.37 10.08
C PRO A 101 -8.59 -5.44 10.10
N SER A 102 -7.36 -5.02 10.33
CA SER A 102 -6.16 -5.86 10.27
C SER A 102 -5.92 -6.63 11.56
N LYS A 103 -5.06 -7.64 11.48
CA LYS A 103 -4.52 -8.38 12.62
C LYS A 103 -3.02 -8.12 12.72
N PRO A 104 -2.43 -8.12 13.91
CA PRO A 104 -3.03 -8.45 15.22
C PRO A 104 -3.98 -7.39 15.78
N GLU A 105 -3.93 -6.17 15.28
CA GLU A 105 -4.78 -5.05 15.70
C GLU A 105 -5.32 -4.30 14.48
N PRO A 106 -6.50 -3.66 14.57
CA PRO A 106 -6.94 -2.73 13.55
C PRO A 106 -5.91 -1.59 13.37
N LEU A 107 -5.79 -1.08 12.14
CA LEU A 107 -4.87 0.00 11.82
C LEU A 107 -5.66 1.22 11.36
N ALA A 108 -5.69 2.27 12.19
CA ALA A 108 -6.34 3.52 11.83
C ALA A 108 -5.42 4.34 10.94
N ILE A 109 -5.94 4.78 9.79
CA ILE A 109 -5.18 5.53 8.80
C ILE A 109 -5.98 6.71 8.27
N ARG A 110 -5.25 7.69 7.76
CA ARG A 110 -5.76 8.72 6.84
C ARG A 110 -5.06 8.53 5.51
N PHE A 111 -5.81 8.50 4.44
CA PHE A 111 -5.26 8.21 3.12
C PHE A 111 -5.91 9.04 2.02
N ALA A 112 -5.27 9.09 0.86
CA ALA A 112 -5.79 9.64 -0.37
C ALA A 112 -5.09 8.99 -1.56
N PHE A 113 -5.75 8.95 -2.72
CA PHE A 113 -5.16 8.43 -3.95
C PHE A 113 -5.26 9.43 -5.08
N CYS A 114 -4.23 9.47 -5.90
CA CYS A 114 -4.20 10.22 -7.15
C CYS A 114 -3.44 9.45 -8.24
N ARG A 115 -3.53 9.95 -9.47
CA ARG A 115 -2.65 9.53 -10.56
C ARG A 115 -1.60 10.60 -10.79
N GLY A 116 -0.36 10.18 -10.94
CA GLY A 116 0.73 11.04 -11.36
C GLY A 116 0.68 11.34 -12.86
N LEU A 117 1.71 12.02 -13.36
CA LEU A 117 1.74 12.52 -14.74
C LEU A 117 1.76 11.41 -15.80
N ASP A 118 2.23 10.22 -15.46
CA ASP A 118 2.30 9.06 -16.34
C ASP A 118 1.20 8.02 -16.02
N GLY A 119 0.20 8.40 -15.23
CA GLY A 119 -0.92 7.54 -14.87
C GLY A 119 -0.67 6.57 -13.71
N GLU A 120 0.52 6.63 -13.11
CA GLU A 120 0.88 5.80 -11.95
C GLU A 120 -0.04 6.11 -10.76
N ILE A 121 -0.40 5.07 -10.02
CA ILE A 121 -1.25 5.22 -8.83
C ILE A 121 -0.37 5.53 -7.63
N ILE A 122 -0.66 6.67 -7.00
CA ILE A 122 0.06 7.17 -5.83
C ILE A 122 -0.90 7.22 -4.65
N GLU A 123 -0.49 6.65 -3.52
CA GLU A 123 -1.20 6.76 -2.25
C GLU A 123 -0.44 7.69 -1.30
N PHE A 124 -1.16 8.49 -0.55
CA PHE A 124 -0.66 9.21 0.62
C PHE A 124 -1.19 8.49 1.84
N PHE A 125 -0.30 8.06 2.73
CA PHE A 125 -0.63 7.13 3.82
C PHE A 125 -0.11 7.67 5.14
N GLN A 126 -1.01 7.92 6.07
CA GLN A 126 -0.72 8.43 7.41
C GLN A 126 -1.30 7.46 8.44
N VAL A 127 -0.44 6.89 9.27
CA VAL A 127 -0.89 6.10 10.42
C VAL A 127 -1.34 7.07 11.50
N MET A 128 -2.53 6.85 12.05
CA MET A 128 -3.16 7.71 13.05
C MET A 128 -2.79 7.30 14.48
#